data_65c83338a4cd3f7b116b5161493bd610
#
_entry.id   65c83338a4cd3f7b116b5161493bd610
#
_cell.length_a   1.000
_cell.length_b   1.000
_cell.length_c   1.000
_cell.angle_alpha   90.00
_cell.angle_beta   90.00
_cell.angle_gamma   90.00
#
_symmetry.space_group_name_H-M   'P 1'
#
loop_
_entity.id
_entity.type
_entity.pdbx_description
1 polymer ?
#
loop_
_entity_poly.entity_id
_entity_poly.type
_entity_poly.pdbx_seq_one_letter_code
_entity_poly.pdbx_strand_id
1 'polypeptide(L)'
;VARRARVDAELVRRGLARSREQASEFIAAGRVLIAGTVATKPATAVEAGTPLRVVDVSDEVSWASRGAHKLIGALNAFEPAGLTVEGARCLDAGASTGGFTDVLLSKGAREVVAVDVGYGQLVWRLRTDERVSVLDRTNVRNIDAEAVGGPVDLIVADLSFISLALVLPAFAACARPGTSMVPMVKPQFEVGKDRVGSGGVVRDPALRADAVLGVARAAAALGLVTAGVAPSPLPGPSGNVEYFLWLTVPSPGESATDTDPGALEQLVADAVEKGPR
;
A
#
# COMPACT_ATOMS: atom_id res chain seq x y z
N VAL A 1 -45.03 -7.58 15.76
CA VAL A 1 -43.84 -8.41 15.44
C VAL A 1 -42.67 -7.44 15.36
N ALA A 2 -41.64 -7.60 16.25
CA ALA A 2 -40.45 -6.74 16.21
C ALA A 2 -39.75 -6.89 14.86
N ARG A 3 -39.48 -5.78 14.21
CA ARG A 3 -38.83 -5.75 12.88
C ARG A 3 -37.37 -6.15 13.07
N ARG A 4 -37.01 -7.33 12.53
CA ARG A 4 -35.61 -7.79 12.48
C ARG A 4 -34.89 -7.17 11.31
N ALA A 5 -33.68 -6.70 11.55
CA ALA A 5 -32.78 -6.14 10.54
C ALA A 5 -31.46 -6.90 10.56
N ARG A 6 -30.72 -6.85 9.46
CA ARG A 6 -29.33 -7.36 9.41
C ARG A 6 -28.43 -6.50 10.27
N VAL A 7 -27.49 -7.10 10.98
CA VAL A 7 -26.59 -6.36 11.87
C VAL A 7 -25.73 -5.34 11.13
N ASP A 8 -25.28 -5.64 9.89
CA ASP A 8 -24.53 -4.69 9.06
C ASP A 8 -25.36 -3.42 8.74
N ALA A 9 -26.65 -3.58 8.40
CA ALA A 9 -27.54 -2.46 8.14
C ALA A 9 -27.91 -1.69 9.41
N GLU A 10 -28.08 -2.39 10.54
CA GLU A 10 -28.44 -1.79 11.82
C GLU A 10 -27.28 -0.97 12.42
N LEU A 11 -26.03 -1.41 12.22
CA LEU A 11 -24.84 -0.62 12.60
C LEU A 11 -24.80 0.73 11.87
N VAL A 12 -25.08 0.75 10.56
CA VAL A 12 -25.14 1.98 9.79
C VAL A 12 -26.31 2.87 10.26
N ARG A 13 -27.51 2.29 10.46
CA ARG A 13 -28.67 3.02 10.93
C ARG A 13 -28.45 3.70 12.28
N ARG A 14 -27.65 3.07 13.17
CA ARG A 14 -27.30 3.62 14.50
C ARG A 14 -26.09 4.55 14.51
N GLY A 15 -25.46 4.81 13.35
CA GLY A 15 -24.26 5.63 13.25
C GLY A 15 -23.01 4.96 13.82
N LEU A 16 -23.02 3.64 14.03
CA LEU A 16 -21.90 2.83 14.52
C LEU A 16 -20.95 2.41 13.38
N ALA A 17 -21.36 2.58 12.12
CA ALA A 17 -20.55 2.43 10.93
C ALA A 17 -21.04 3.41 9.86
N ARG A 18 -20.13 3.89 9.01
CA ARG A 18 -20.42 4.85 7.93
C ARG A 18 -21.06 4.19 6.70
N SER A 19 -20.78 2.90 6.50
CA SER A 19 -21.29 2.11 5.39
C SER A 19 -21.48 0.65 5.79
N ARG A 20 -22.27 -0.13 5.01
CA ARG A 20 -22.44 -1.57 5.23
C ARG A 20 -21.13 -2.33 4.98
N GLU A 21 -20.26 -1.83 4.13
CA GLU A 21 -18.93 -2.38 3.88
C GLU A 21 -18.09 -2.26 5.15
N GLN A 22 -17.99 -1.07 5.73
CA GLN A 22 -17.29 -0.85 7.02
C GLN A 22 -17.90 -1.68 8.15
N ALA A 23 -19.22 -1.80 8.22
CA ALA A 23 -19.87 -2.67 9.20
C ALA A 23 -19.44 -4.13 9.04
N SER A 24 -19.33 -4.61 7.80
CA SER A 24 -18.87 -5.97 7.49
C SER A 24 -17.41 -6.19 7.87
N GLU A 25 -16.55 -5.18 7.68
CA GLU A 25 -15.15 -5.20 8.11
C GLU A 25 -15.03 -5.28 9.63
N PHE A 26 -15.81 -4.49 10.38
CA PHE A 26 -15.84 -4.55 11.84
C PHE A 26 -16.29 -5.92 12.35
N ILE A 27 -17.26 -6.57 11.66
CA ILE A 27 -17.72 -7.93 12.02
C ILE A 27 -16.64 -8.96 11.72
N ALA A 28 -15.99 -8.88 10.55
CA ALA A 28 -14.91 -9.77 10.16
C ALA A 28 -13.70 -9.67 11.11
N ALA A 29 -13.43 -8.46 11.64
CA ALA A 29 -12.41 -8.20 12.64
C ALA A 29 -12.83 -8.60 14.09
N GLY A 30 -14.04 -9.19 14.30
CA GLY A 30 -14.53 -9.57 15.63
C GLY A 30 -14.86 -8.39 16.56
N ARG A 31 -14.97 -7.18 16.03
CA ARG A 31 -15.16 -5.93 16.79
C ARG A 31 -16.62 -5.64 17.15
N VAL A 32 -17.57 -6.37 16.59
CA VAL A 32 -19.01 -6.13 16.82
C VAL A 32 -19.53 -7.10 17.84
N LEU A 33 -20.12 -6.55 18.92
CA LEU A 33 -20.83 -7.32 19.94
C LEU A 33 -22.34 -7.15 19.77
N ILE A 34 -23.08 -8.27 19.72
CA ILE A 34 -24.53 -8.34 19.75
C ILE A 34 -24.92 -8.88 21.13
N ALA A 35 -25.52 -8.04 21.96
CA ALA A 35 -25.87 -8.40 23.35
C ALA A 35 -24.70 -9.05 24.13
N GLY A 36 -23.45 -8.58 23.91
CA GLY A 36 -22.22 -9.08 24.54
C GLY A 36 -21.55 -10.25 23.82
N THR A 37 -22.16 -10.82 22.78
CA THR A 37 -21.57 -11.93 21.99
C THR A 37 -21.00 -11.40 20.67
N VAL A 38 -19.81 -11.87 20.27
CA VAL A 38 -19.15 -11.46 19.02
C VAL A 38 -19.99 -11.87 17.80
N ALA A 39 -20.28 -10.89 16.94
CA ALA A 39 -20.96 -11.13 15.65
C ALA A 39 -19.98 -11.77 14.67
N THR A 40 -20.38 -12.87 14.03
CA THR A 40 -19.54 -13.60 13.06
C THR A 40 -20.01 -13.44 11.61
N LYS A 41 -21.23 -12.94 11.39
CA LYS A 41 -21.82 -12.81 10.04
C LYS A 41 -22.56 -11.48 9.88
N PRO A 42 -22.29 -10.70 8.82
CA PRO A 42 -23.00 -9.43 8.55
C PRO A 42 -24.52 -9.58 8.39
N ALA A 43 -24.98 -10.75 7.97
CA ALA A 43 -26.39 -11.05 7.77
C ALA A 43 -27.12 -11.46 9.06
N THR A 44 -26.46 -11.54 10.22
CA THR A 44 -27.11 -11.88 11.50
C THR A 44 -28.30 -10.96 11.74
N ALA A 45 -29.46 -11.55 12.03
CA ALA A 45 -30.69 -10.80 12.29
C ALA A 45 -30.71 -10.28 13.73
N VAL A 46 -30.92 -8.98 13.90
CA VAL A 46 -31.04 -8.30 15.19
C VAL A 46 -32.36 -7.53 15.27
N GLU A 47 -32.90 -7.43 16.46
CA GLU A 47 -34.10 -6.62 16.73
C GLU A 47 -33.71 -5.16 17.02
N ALA A 48 -34.63 -4.21 16.82
CA ALA A 48 -34.38 -2.78 16.93
C ALA A 48 -33.82 -2.37 18.34
N GLY A 49 -34.17 -3.12 19.39
CA GLY A 49 -33.71 -2.88 20.76
C GLY A 49 -32.46 -3.68 21.17
N THR A 50 -31.95 -4.58 20.33
CA THR A 50 -30.79 -5.40 20.68
C THR A 50 -29.55 -4.52 20.91
N PRO A 51 -28.85 -4.63 22.06
CA PRO A 51 -27.62 -3.91 22.31
C PRO A 51 -26.57 -4.26 21.25
N LEU A 52 -26.09 -3.26 20.52
CA LEU A 52 -24.98 -3.36 19.58
C LEU A 52 -23.84 -2.49 20.10
N ARG A 53 -22.65 -3.03 20.13
CA ARG A 53 -21.44 -2.30 20.47
C ARG A 53 -20.36 -2.63 19.46
N VAL A 54 -19.75 -1.61 18.90
CA VAL A 54 -18.46 -1.73 18.22
C VAL A 54 -17.39 -1.52 19.29
N VAL A 55 -16.53 -2.50 19.48
CA VAL A 55 -15.39 -2.38 20.38
C VAL A 55 -14.36 -1.54 19.64
N ASP A 56 -14.14 -0.33 20.12
CA ASP A 56 -12.98 0.45 19.69
C ASP A 56 -11.75 -0.25 20.24
N VAL A 57 -10.91 -0.72 19.34
CA VAL A 57 -9.54 -1.03 19.70
C VAL A 57 -8.90 0.34 19.92
N SER A 58 -8.74 0.70 21.17
CA SER A 58 -8.38 2.05 21.62
C SER A 58 -6.99 2.54 21.20
N ASP A 59 -6.35 1.87 20.21
CA ASP A 59 -5.04 2.23 19.63
C ASP A 59 -4.94 1.98 18.11
N GLU A 60 -5.99 1.56 17.41
CA GLU A 60 -5.93 1.53 15.95
C GLU A 60 -6.21 2.92 15.37
N VAL A 61 -5.16 3.57 14.93
CA VAL A 61 -5.23 4.78 14.09
C VAL A 61 -6.24 4.52 12.97
N SER A 62 -7.29 5.35 12.88
CA SER A 62 -8.28 5.24 11.80
C SER A 62 -7.66 5.72 10.48
N TRP A 63 -6.98 4.83 9.78
CA TRP A 63 -6.33 5.10 8.51
C TRP A 63 -7.31 5.49 7.41
N ALA A 64 -6.86 6.29 6.46
CA ALA A 64 -7.65 6.72 5.30
C ALA A 64 -8.13 5.53 4.45
N SER A 65 -7.37 4.45 4.42
CA SER A 65 -7.76 3.18 3.79
C SER A 65 -6.98 2.00 4.37
N ARG A 66 -7.43 0.77 4.06
CA ARG A 66 -6.69 -0.46 4.39
C ARG A 66 -5.31 -0.55 3.74
N GLY A 67 -5.06 0.23 2.66
CA GLY A 67 -3.74 0.35 2.04
C GLY A 67 -2.65 0.74 3.03
N ALA A 68 -2.99 1.51 4.05
CA ALA A 68 -2.09 1.87 5.14
C ALA A 68 -1.37 0.66 5.76
N HIS A 69 -2.11 -0.43 6.04
CA HIS A 69 -1.52 -1.64 6.62
C HIS A 69 -0.50 -2.31 5.71
N LYS A 70 -0.63 -2.16 4.39
CA LYS A 70 0.36 -2.67 3.43
C LYS A 70 1.69 -1.93 3.58
N LEU A 71 1.65 -0.59 3.56
CA LEU A 71 2.86 0.22 3.75
C LEU A 71 3.47 0.02 5.14
N ILE A 72 2.66 -0.05 6.20
CA ILE A 72 3.14 -0.37 7.55
C ILE A 72 3.93 -1.68 7.56
N GLY A 73 3.43 -2.71 6.87
CA GLY A 73 4.15 -3.99 6.75
C GLY A 73 5.50 -3.86 6.05
N ALA A 74 5.58 -3.07 4.98
CA ALA A 74 6.84 -2.79 4.29
C ALA A 74 7.81 -2.00 5.17
N LEU A 75 7.34 -0.96 5.85
CA LEU A 75 8.17 -0.16 6.76
C LEU A 75 8.69 -1.00 7.92
N ASN A 76 7.86 -1.83 8.54
CA ASN A 76 8.29 -2.75 9.60
C ASN A 76 9.38 -3.74 9.15
N ALA A 77 9.37 -4.13 7.86
CA ALA A 77 10.39 -5.00 7.30
C ALA A 77 11.71 -4.25 7.01
N PHE A 78 11.64 -2.98 6.58
CA PHE A 78 12.81 -2.26 6.06
C PHE A 78 13.40 -1.23 7.04
N GLU A 79 12.62 -0.66 7.97
CA GLU A 79 13.12 0.29 8.99
C GLU A 79 14.28 -0.30 9.84
N PRO A 80 14.24 -1.58 10.26
CA PRO A 80 15.36 -2.18 10.99
C PRO A 80 16.68 -2.25 10.18
N ALA A 81 16.59 -2.21 8.85
CA ALA A 81 17.73 -2.22 7.93
C ALA A 81 18.15 -0.80 7.49
N GLY A 82 17.49 0.26 8.01
CA GLY A 82 17.90 1.65 7.82
C GLY A 82 16.99 2.51 6.95
N LEU A 83 15.85 1.99 6.45
CA LEU A 83 14.84 2.85 5.82
C LEU A 83 14.29 3.83 6.85
N THR A 84 14.19 5.11 6.50
CA THR A 84 13.59 6.12 7.39
C THR A 84 12.55 6.97 6.67
N VAL A 85 11.50 7.32 7.41
CA VAL A 85 10.43 8.24 6.96
C VAL A 85 10.52 9.57 7.68
N GLU A 86 11.05 9.57 8.92
CA GLU A 86 11.16 10.76 9.78
C GLU A 86 11.91 11.88 9.07
N GLY A 87 11.32 13.06 8.98
CA GLY A 87 11.88 14.24 8.34
C GLY A 87 11.99 14.17 6.81
N ALA A 88 11.60 13.07 6.18
CA ALA A 88 11.70 12.90 4.73
C ALA A 88 10.65 13.74 3.99
N ARG A 89 11.03 14.25 2.81
CA ARG A 89 10.10 14.69 1.76
C ARG A 89 9.71 13.48 0.93
N CYS A 90 8.44 13.12 0.94
CA CYS A 90 7.95 11.87 0.34
C CYS A 90 7.13 12.13 -0.92
N LEU A 91 7.19 11.19 -1.86
CA LEU A 91 6.26 11.08 -2.99
C LEU A 91 5.39 9.83 -2.77
N ASP A 92 4.07 10.01 -2.72
CA ASP A 92 3.07 8.94 -2.72
C ASP A 92 2.46 8.83 -4.11
N ALA A 93 2.90 7.84 -4.89
CA ALA A 93 2.46 7.61 -6.27
C ALA A 93 1.30 6.62 -6.30
N GLY A 94 0.12 7.11 -6.71
CA GLY A 94 -1.14 6.37 -6.62
C GLY A 94 -1.80 6.56 -5.25
N ALA A 95 -1.85 7.79 -4.76
CA ALA A 95 -2.29 8.12 -3.40
C ALA A 95 -3.73 7.72 -3.10
N SER A 96 -4.61 7.67 -4.10
CA SER A 96 -6.02 7.28 -3.96
C SER A 96 -6.69 8.01 -2.79
N THR A 97 -7.28 7.29 -1.84
CA THR A 97 -7.90 7.87 -0.62
C THR A 97 -6.89 8.35 0.42
N GLY A 98 -5.60 8.05 0.25
CA GLY A 98 -4.50 8.55 1.09
C GLY A 98 -3.99 7.58 2.14
N GLY A 99 -4.16 6.27 1.94
CA GLY A 99 -3.70 5.28 2.93
C GLY A 99 -2.19 5.35 3.16
N PHE A 100 -1.37 5.48 2.10
CA PHE A 100 0.08 5.62 2.23
C PHE A 100 0.47 7.00 2.75
N THR A 101 -0.11 8.06 2.21
CA THR A 101 0.08 9.45 2.70
C THR A 101 -0.12 9.54 4.21
N ASP A 102 -1.17 8.91 4.73
CA ASP A 102 -1.52 8.91 6.15
C ASP A 102 -0.43 8.25 7.01
N VAL A 103 0.08 7.10 6.57
CA VAL A 103 1.19 6.41 7.24
C VAL A 103 2.46 7.25 7.22
N LEU A 104 2.81 7.83 6.07
CA LEU A 104 4.01 8.69 5.94
C LEU A 104 3.96 9.86 6.92
N LEU A 105 2.81 10.56 7.01
CA LEU A 105 2.63 11.66 7.95
C LEU A 105 2.72 11.20 9.40
N SER A 106 2.14 10.04 9.74
CA SER A 106 2.18 9.47 11.10
C SER A 106 3.60 9.05 11.51
N LYS A 107 4.45 8.71 10.54
CA LYS A 107 5.86 8.35 10.71
C LYS A 107 6.80 9.56 10.65
N GLY A 108 6.27 10.78 10.67
CA GLY A 108 7.06 12.01 10.77
C GLY A 108 7.59 12.54 9.44
N ALA A 109 7.02 12.17 8.30
CA ALA A 109 7.33 12.83 7.03
C ALA A 109 7.12 14.34 7.16
N ARG A 110 8.11 15.15 6.73
CA ARG A 110 7.98 16.61 6.76
C ARG A 110 7.05 17.15 5.67
N GLU A 111 6.93 16.44 4.57
CA GLU A 111 6.09 16.77 3.42
C GLU A 111 5.75 15.51 2.63
N VAL A 112 4.54 15.43 2.11
CA VAL A 112 4.11 14.35 1.20
C VAL A 112 3.51 14.96 -0.06
N VAL A 113 4.07 14.65 -1.21
CA VAL A 113 3.47 14.95 -2.51
C VAL A 113 2.62 13.75 -2.92
N ALA A 114 1.31 13.89 -2.86
CA ALA A 114 0.33 12.86 -3.19
C ALA A 114 -0.10 12.98 -4.65
N VAL A 115 0.28 12.01 -5.49
CA VAL A 115 0.03 12.01 -6.94
C VAL A 115 -0.97 10.93 -7.30
N ASP A 116 -2.04 11.29 -8.03
CA ASP A 116 -3.02 10.34 -8.54
C ASP A 116 -3.59 10.77 -9.89
N VAL A 117 -3.93 9.79 -10.75
CA VAL A 117 -4.63 10.04 -12.02
C VAL A 117 -6.10 10.39 -11.80
N GLY A 118 -6.67 10.01 -10.66
CA GLY A 118 -8.01 10.37 -10.23
C GLY A 118 -8.11 11.83 -9.83
N TYR A 119 -9.29 12.22 -9.41
CA TYR A 119 -9.57 13.58 -8.94
C TYR A 119 -10.37 13.56 -7.64
N GLY A 120 -9.89 14.31 -6.63
CA GLY A 120 -10.62 14.50 -5.38
C GLY A 120 -10.80 13.24 -4.54
N GLN A 121 -9.98 12.20 -4.74
CA GLN A 121 -10.09 10.94 -4.01
C GLN A 121 -9.53 11.03 -2.59
N LEU A 122 -8.46 11.83 -2.40
CA LEU A 122 -7.79 11.98 -1.12
C LEU A 122 -8.78 12.49 -0.04
N VAL A 123 -8.84 11.82 1.11
CA VAL A 123 -9.75 12.19 2.20
C VAL A 123 -9.47 13.62 2.68
N TRP A 124 -10.53 14.33 3.10
CA TRP A 124 -10.49 15.75 3.39
C TRP A 124 -9.39 16.14 4.41
N ARG A 125 -9.22 15.37 5.48
CA ARG A 125 -8.22 15.66 6.52
C ARG A 125 -6.77 15.64 6.01
N LEU A 126 -6.48 14.79 5.01
CA LEU A 126 -5.16 14.74 4.38
C LEU A 126 -5.02 15.84 3.33
N ARG A 127 -6.09 16.11 2.59
CA ARG A 127 -6.10 17.17 1.57
C ARG A 127 -5.90 18.56 2.16
N THR A 128 -6.27 18.76 3.43
CA THR A 128 -6.14 20.05 4.15
C THR A 128 -4.95 20.09 5.11
N ASP A 129 -4.16 19.03 5.21
CA ASP A 129 -2.92 19.04 5.98
C ASP A 129 -1.86 19.88 5.23
N GLU A 130 -1.28 20.86 5.90
CA GLU A 130 -0.29 21.78 5.33
C GLU A 130 0.99 21.09 4.82
N ARG A 131 1.25 19.87 5.28
CA ARG A 131 2.37 19.04 4.82
C ARG A 131 2.05 18.25 3.55
N VAL A 132 0.82 18.30 3.03
CA VAL A 132 0.38 17.52 1.87
C VAL A 132 0.18 18.39 0.65
N SER A 133 0.94 18.13 -0.41
CA SER A 133 0.74 18.70 -1.73
C SER A 133 0.02 17.68 -2.62
N VAL A 134 -1.13 18.06 -3.19
CA VAL A 134 -1.97 17.14 -3.98
C VAL A 134 -1.84 17.42 -5.46
N LEU A 135 -1.44 16.43 -6.24
CA LEU A 135 -1.36 16.46 -7.70
C LEU A 135 -2.40 15.50 -8.29
N ASP A 136 -3.66 15.93 -8.33
CA ASP A 136 -4.77 15.22 -8.98
C ASP A 136 -4.62 15.18 -10.51
N ARG A 137 -5.22 14.21 -11.19
CA ARG A 137 -5.23 14.02 -12.66
C ARG A 137 -3.83 13.97 -13.26
N THR A 138 -2.86 13.50 -12.49
CA THR A 138 -1.46 13.47 -12.88
C THR A 138 -1.02 12.03 -13.13
N ASN A 139 -0.52 11.78 -14.35
CA ASN A 139 0.05 10.49 -14.69
C ASN A 139 1.49 10.39 -14.19
N VAL A 140 1.75 9.47 -13.28
CA VAL A 140 3.06 9.25 -12.65
C VAL A 140 4.19 8.93 -13.64
N ARG A 141 3.87 8.54 -14.88
CA ARG A 141 4.88 8.34 -15.93
C ARG A 141 5.51 9.64 -16.44
N ASN A 142 4.86 10.75 -16.21
CA ASN A 142 5.21 12.06 -16.80
C ASN A 142 5.68 13.06 -15.74
N ILE A 143 5.99 12.59 -14.52
CA ILE A 143 6.52 13.45 -13.46
C ILE A 143 8.05 13.42 -13.45
N ASP A 144 8.61 14.50 -12.97
CA ASP A 144 10.02 14.70 -12.65
C ASP A 144 10.14 15.56 -11.39
N ALA A 145 11.36 15.89 -11.00
CA ALA A 145 11.59 16.72 -9.82
C ALA A 145 10.93 18.10 -9.91
N GLU A 146 10.85 18.72 -11.07
CA GLU A 146 10.19 20.03 -11.26
C GLU A 146 8.69 19.89 -11.05
N ALA A 147 8.05 18.90 -11.66
CA ALA A 147 6.62 18.66 -11.57
C ALA A 147 6.15 18.39 -10.13
N VAL A 148 7.00 17.77 -9.29
CA VAL A 148 6.69 17.49 -7.88
C VAL A 148 7.22 18.55 -6.92
N GLY A 149 7.76 19.68 -7.44
CA GLY A 149 8.22 20.80 -6.62
C GLY A 149 9.61 20.60 -5.98
N GLY A 150 10.44 19.74 -6.54
CA GLY A 150 11.81 19.46 -6.12
C GLY A 150 12.06 17.97 -5.85
N PRO A 151 13.32 17.53 -5.72
CA PRO A 151 13.66 16.15 -5.48
C PRO A 151 13.13 15.65 -4.13
N VAL A 152 12.85 14.36 -4.05
CA VAL A 152 12.31 13.69 -2.86
C VAL A 152 13.32 12.76 -2.20
N ASP A 153 13.06 12.42 -0.94
CA ASP A 153 13.90 11.55 -0.12
C ASP A 153 13.38 10.11 -0.09
N LEU A 154 12.05 9.96 -0.20
CA LEU A 154 11.37 8.67 -0.20
C LEU A 154 10.25 8.67 -1.23
N ILE A 155 10.17 7.60 -2.02
CA ILE A 155 9.07 7.35 -2.95
C ILE A 155 8.35 6.08 -2.50
N VAL A 156 7.04 6.15 -2.29
CA VAL A 156 6.18 4.98 -2.12
C VAL A 156 5.21 4.90 -3.29
N ALA A 157 4.80 3.69 -3.68
CA ALA A 157 3.88 3.55 -4.81
C ALA A 157 2.94 2.36 -4.66
N ASP A 158 1.64 2.61 -4.83
CA ASP A 158 0.57 1.61 -4.93
C ASP A 158 -0.20 1.81 -6.24
N LEU A 159 0.39 1.40 -7.37
CA LEU A 159 -0.15 1.62 -8.70
C LEU A 159 -0.94 0.40 -9.20
N SER A 160 -1.98 0.65 -10.01
CA SER A 160 -2.77 -0.41 -10.63
C SER A 160 -2.82 -0.24 -12.14
N PHE A 161 -2.90 -1.38 -12.85
CA PHE A 161 -3.02 -1.44 -14.32
C PHE A 161 -1.83 -0.91 -15.12
N ILE A 162 -0.66 -0.89 -14.49
CA ILE A 162 0.60 -0.45 -15.12
C ILE A 162 1.76 -1.30 -14.56
N SER A 163 2.73 -1.63 -15.39
CA SER A 163 3.99 -2.22 -14.94
C SER A 163 4.88 -1.15 -14.31
N LEU A 164 5.53 -1.50 -13.20
CA LEU A 164 6.48 -0.62 -12.52
C LEU A 164 7.68 -0.27 -13.41
N ALA A 165 8.10 -1.15 -14.31
CA ALA A 165 9.18 -0.87 -15.26
C ALA A 165 8.91 0.40 -16.10
N LEU A 166 7.63 0.75 -16.34
CA LEU A 166 7.26 1.93 -17.10
C LEU A 166 7.26 3.23 -16.27
N VAL A 167 7.27 3.14 -14.95
CA VAL A 167 7.21 4.32 -14.05
C VAL A 167 8.52 4.55 -13.30
N LEU A 168 9.36 3.54 -13.16
CA LEU A 168 10.67 3.66 -12.51
C LEU A 168 11.54 4.80 -13.11
N PRO A 169 11.57 5.06 -14.43
CA PRO A 169 12.31 6.20 -14.97
C PRO A 169 11.82 7.55 -14.42
N ALA A 170 10.50 7.74 -14.26
CA ALA A 170 9.94 8.96 -13.68
C ALA A 170 10.27 9.05 -12.17
N PHE A 171 10.25 7.94 -11.44
CA PHE A 171 10.69 7.93 -10.05
C PHE A 171 12.17 8.30 -9.90
N ALA A 172 13.04 7.77 -10.77
CA ALA A 172 14.44 8.14 -10.80
C ALA A 172 14.64 9.64 -11.12
N ALA A 173 13.79 10.22 -11.98
CA ALA A 173 13.83 11.65 -12.29
C ALA A 173 13.35 12.54 -11.13
N CYS A 174 12.56 12.02 -10.19
CA CYS A 174 12.16 12.72 -8.97
C CYS A 174 13.17 12.56 -7.82
N ALA A 175 14.12 11.64 -7.95
CA ALA A 175 15.03 11.25 -6.89
C ALA A 175 16.31 12.07 -6.85
N ARG A 176 17.02 11.99 -5.74
CA ARG A 176 18.39 12.47 -5.55
C ARG A 176 19.27 11.32 -4.99
N PRO A 177 20.59 11.45 -5.01
CA PRO A 177 21.45 10.48 -4.34
C PRO A 177 21.00 10.22 -2.89
N GLY A 178 20.92 8.97 -2.47
CA GLY A 178 20.42 8.53 -1.17
C GLY A 178 18.90 8.38 -1.06
N THR A 179 18.13 8.72 -2.10
CA THR A 179 16.68 8.49 -2.11
C THR A 179 16.37 7.00 -2.00
N SER A 180 15.42 6.66 -1.12
CA SER A 180 14.80 5.33 -1.06
C SER A 180 13.49 5.29 -1.85
N MET A 181 13.20 4.13 -2.47
CA MET A 181 11.93 3.87 -3.14
C MET A 181 11.34 2.57 -2.64
N VAL A 182 10.04 2.58 -2.34
CA VAL A 182 9.30 1.41 -1.82
C VAL A 182 8.06 1.18 -2.70
N PRO A 183 8.23 0.83 -3.99
CA PRO A 183 7.11 0.51 -4.87
C PRO A 183 6.54 -0.86 -4.55
N MET A 184 5.21 -0.99 -4.66
CA MET A 184 4.51 -2.26 -4.53
C MET A 184 4.41 -2.97 -5.88
N VAL A 185 5.08 -4.11 -6.00
CA VAL A 185 5.03 -5.01 -7.15
C VAL A 185 3.73 -5.81 -7.09
N LYS A 186 2.94 -5.72 -8.14
CA LYS A 186 1.70 -6.48 -8.33
C LYS A 186 1.90 -7.48 -9.46
N PRO A 187 2.12 -8.76 -9.18
CA PRO A 187 2.47 -9.76 -10.20
C PRO A 187 1.51 -9.78 -11.39
N GLN A 188 0.21 -9.55 -11.16
CA GLN A 188 -0.81 -9.52 -12.21
C GLN A 188 -0.61 -8.40 -13.26
N PHE A 189 0.18 -7.38 -12.96
CA PHE A 189 0.50 -6.29 -13.91
C PHE A 189 1.91 -6.40 -14.49
N GLU A 190 2.70 -7.38 -14.02
CA GLU A 190 4.10 -7.59 -14.44
C GLU A 190 4.31 -8.82 -15.33
N VAL A 191 3.57 -9.92 -15.10
CA VAL A 191 3.81 -11.18 -15.80
C VAL A 191 3.31 -11.23 -17.26
N GLY A 192 2.57 -10.21 -17.70
CA GLY A 192 1.91 -10.21 -19.02
C GLY A 192 0.57 -10.97 -19.01
N LYS A 193 -0.35 -10.56 -19.89
CA LYS A 193 -1.75 -11.03 -19.90
C LYS A 193 -1.90 -12.54 -20.05
N ASP A 194 -1.06 -13.19 -20.82
CA ASP A 194 -1.14 -14.62 -21.13
C ASP A 194 -0.74 -15.50 -19.94
N ARG A 195 -0.06 -14.97 -18.94
CA ARG A 195 0.39 -15.67 -17.74
C ARG A 195 -0.43 -15.36 -16.49
N VAL A 196 -1.42 -14.49 -16.63
CA VAL A 196 -2.37 -14.21 -15.53
C VAL A 196 -3.44 -15.30 -15.50
N GLY A 197 -3.61 -15.95 -14.35
CA GLY A 197 -4.58 -17.02 -14.18
C GLY A 197 -6.03 -16.56 -14.17
N SER A 198 -6.94 -17.52 -14.12
CA SER A 198 -8.38 -17.28 -14.01
C SER A 198 -8.70 -16.32 -12.86
N GLY A 199 -9.57 -15.36 -13.13
CA GLY A 199 -9.97 -14.32 -12.17
C GLY A 199 -8.91 -13.22 -11.96
N GLY A 200 -7.89 -13.11 -12.83
CA GLY A 200 -6.87 -12.08 -12.70
C GLY A 200 -5.84 -12.35 -11.60
N VAL A 201 -5.70 -13.61 -11.16
CA VAL A 201 -4.83 -13.96 -10.01
C VAL A 201 -3.64 -14.79 -10.45
N VAL A 202 -2.43 -14.35 -10.08
CA VAL A 202 -1.16 -15.07 -10.27
C VAL A 202 -0.94 -15.97 -9.05
N ARG A 203 -1.23 -17.28 -9.22
CA ARG A 203 -1.13 -18.28 -8.14
C ARG A 203 0.22 -18.96 -8.07
N ASP A 204 0.88 -19.11 -9.20
CA ASP A 204 2.19 -19.77 -9.31
C ASP A 204 3.27 -18.95 -8.60
N PRO A 205 3.92 -19.49 -7.55
CA PRO A 205 5.03 -18.82 -6.87
C PRO A 205 6.19 -18.45 -7.79
N ALA A 206 6.49 -19.27 -8.81
CA ALA A 206 7.55 -18.98 -9.76
C ALA A 206 7.24 -17.73 -10.61
N LEU A 207 5.98 -17.57 -11.04
CA LEU A 207 5.55 -16.37 -11.75
C LEU A 207 5.55 -15.13 -10.86
N ARG A 208 5.27 -15.28 -9.56
CA ARG A 208 5.40 -14.17 -8.60
C ARG A 208 6.85 -13.75 -8.44
N ALA A 209 7.76 -14.71 -8.30
CA ALA A 209 9.20 -14.46 -8.25
C ALA A 209 9.69 -13.77 -9.53
N ASP A 210 9.31 -14.28 -10.71
CA ASP A 210 9.63 -13.68 -12.02
C ASP A 210 9.19 -12.21 -12.10
N ALA A 211 7.98 -11.89 -11.60
CA ALA A 211 7.45 -10.52 -11.58
C ALA A 211 8.34 -9.59 -10.74
N VAL A 212 8.70 -10.01 -9.53
CA VAL A 212 9.53 -9.21 -8.61
C VAL A 212 10.95 -9.04 -9.18
N LEU A 213 11.57 -10.13 -9.68
CA LEU A 213 12.89 -10.09 -10.31
C LEU A 213 12.89 -9.22 -11.57
N GLY A 214 11.81 -9.25 -12.36
CA GLY A 214 11.67 -8.40 -13.55
C GLY A 214 11.72 -6.92 -13.22
N VAL A 215 11.01 -6.50 -12.18
CA VAL A 215 11.01 -5.10 -11.70
C VAL A 215 12.38 -4.73 -11.11
N ALA A 216 12.99 -5.60 -10.32
CA ALA A 216 14.31 -5.36 -9.74
C ALA A 216 15.40 -5.21 -10.83
N ARG A 217 15.35 -6.02 -11.89
CA ARG A 217 16.25 -5.88 -13.05
C ARG A 217 16.01 -4.58 -13.82
N ALA A 218 14.75 -4.18 -13.99
CA ALA A 218 14.43 -2.88 -14.59
C ALA A 218 14.96 -1.70 -13.76
N ALA A 219 14.91 -1.81 -12.43
CA ALA A 219 15.49 -0.83 -11.52
C ALA A 219 17.03 -0.78 -11.63
N ALA A 220 17.69 -1.94 -11.67
CA ALA A 220 19.14 -2.05 -11.85
C ALA A 220 19.63 -1.42 -13.16
N ALA A 221 18.86 -1.58 -14.25
CA ALA A 221 19.16 -0.92 -15.53
C ALA A 221 19.13 0.61 -15.47
N LEU A 222 18.48 1.20 -14.45
CA LEU A 222 18.47 2.65 -14.15
C LEU A 222 19.53 3.04 -13.10
N GLY A 223 20.39 2.12 -12.69
CA GLY A 223 21.40 2.35 -11.66
C GLY A 223 20.85 2.32 -10.21
N LEU A 224 19.63 1.83 -10.01
CA LEU A 224 19.05 1.65 -8.68
C LEU A 224 19.51 0.33 -8.07
N VAL A 225 19.73 0.29 -6.77
CA VAL A 225 20.14 -0.92 -6.03
C VAL A 225 18.96 -1.46 -5.25
N THR A 226 18.71 -2.78 -5.34
CA THR A 226 17.70 -3.45 -4.50
C THR A 226 18.28 -3.74 -3.12
N ALA A 227 17.80 -3.05 -2.10
CA ALA A 227 18.22 -3.21 -0.71
C ALA A 227 17.36 -4.23 0.06
N GLY A 228 16.14 -4.52 -0.41
CA GLY A 228 15.25 -5.47 0.25
C GLY A 228 14.01 -5.83 -0.55
N VAL A 229 13.41 -6.96 -0.17
CA VAL A 229 12.13 -7.45 -0.70
C VAL A 229 11.27 -7.92 0.47
N ALA A 230 10.00 -7.52 0.50
CA ALA A 230 9.06 -7.96 1.53
C ALA A 230 7.67 -8.24 0.92
N PRO A 231 6.96 -9.28 1.38
CA PRO A 231 5.57 -9.48 0.98
C PRO A 231 4.66 -8.44 1.65
N SER A 232 3.62 -8.03 0.95
CA SER A 232 2.54 -7.26 1.57
C SER A 232 1.80 -8.11 2.60
N PRO A 233 1.50 -7.58 3.80
CA PRO A 233 0.75 -8.33 4.80
C PRO A 233 -0.71 -8.58 4.40
N LEU A 234 -1.21 -7.80 3.44
CA LEU A 234 -2.57 -7.92 2.91
C LEU A 234 -2.53 -8.24 1.42
N PRO A 235 -3.38 -9.15 0.94
CA PRO A 235 -3.54 -9.39 -0.48
C PRO A 235 -4.26 -8.22 -1.16
N GLY A 236 -4.10 -8.13 -2.47
CA GLY A 236 -4.89 -7.25 -3.32
C GLY A 236 -6.39 -7.61 -3.32
N PRO A 237 -7.27 -6.74 -3.86
CA PRO A 237 -8.71 -6.93 -3.84
C PRO A 237 -9.20 -8.26 -4.44
N SER A 238 -8.48 -8.77 -5.45
CA SER A 238 -8.79 -10.04 -6.12
C SER A 238 -8.08 -11.25 -5.49
N GLY A 239 -7.32 -11.05 -4.40
CA GLY A 239 -6.57 -12.12 -3.73
C GLY A 239 -5.16 -12.32 -4.27
N ASN A 240 -4.63 -11.43 -5.10
CA ASN A 240 -3.21 -11.49 -5.50
C ASN A 240 -2.29 -11.20 -4.32
N VAL A 241 -1.23 -11.97 -4.18
CA VAL A 241 -0.12 -11.64 -3.29
C VAL A 241 0.70 -10.54 -3.95
N GLU A 242 0.98 -9.49 -3.19
CA GLU A 242 1.72 -8.31 -3.64
C GLU A 242 3.02 -8.20 -2.83
N TYR A 243 4.03 -7.54 -3.39
CA TYR A 243 5.37 -7.45 -2.78
C TYR A 243 5.86 -6.02 -2.81
N PHE A 244 6.67 -5.64 -1.83
CA PHE A 244 7.41 -4.38 -1.85
C PHE A 244 8.87 -4.63 -2.19
N LEU A 245 9.41 -3.79 -3.08
CA LEU A 245 10.85 -3.65 -3.27
C LEU A 245 11.33 -2.44 -2.48
N TRP A 246 12.47 -2.56 -1.81
CA TRP A 246 13.20 -1.40 -1.35
C TRP A 246 14.37 -1.18 -2.30
N LEU A 247 14.30 -0.08 -3.05
CA LEU A 247 15.31 0.37 -3.99
C LEU A 247 15.99 1.61 -3.43
N THR A 248 17.27 1.79 -3.71
CA THR A 248 18.03 2.98 -3.31
C THR A 248 18.76 3.58 -4.51
N VAL A 249 18.86 4.92 -4.50
CA VAL A 249 19.73 5.66 -5.43
C VAL A 249 21.11 5.76 -4.79
N PRO A 250 22.17 5.17 -5.37
CA PRO A 250 23.51 5.24 -4.80
C PRO A 250 23.99 6.68 -4.59
N SER A 251 24.69 6.91 -3.49
CA SER A 251 25.35 8.19 -3.22
C SER A 251 26.64 8.33 -4.06
N PRO A 252 27.12 9.55 -4.34
CA PRO A 252 28.39 9.75 -5.02
C PRO A 252 29.53 9.03 -4.28
N GLY A 253 30.21 8.13 -4.96
CA GLY A 253 31.32 7.34 -4.39
C GLY A 253 30.90 5.98 -3.83
N GLU A 254 29.61 5.70 -3.70
CA GLU A 254 29.11 4.34 -3.53
C GLU A 254 29.07 3.70 -4.91
N SER A 255 29.82 2.64 -5.10
CA SER A 255 29.63 1.79 -6.26
C SER A 255 28.20 1.26 -6.20
N ALA A 256 27.45 1.34 -7.28
CA ALA A 256 26.30 0.45 -7.47
C ALA A 256 26.89 -0.97 -7.48
N THR A 257 27.18 -1.50 -6.28
CA THR A 257 27.48 -2.93 -6.17
C THR A 257 26.21 -3.59 -6.59
N ASP A 258 26.21 -4.12 -7.81
CA ASP A 258 25.18 -5.02 -8.28
C ASP A 258 24.89 -5.95 -7.11
N THR A 259 23.68 -5.91 -6.61
CA THR A 259 23.24 -6.92 -5.65
C THR A 259 23.58 -8.24 -6.33
N ASP A 260 24.45 -9.03 -5.72
CA ASP A 260 24.83 -10.32 -6.27
C ASP A 260 23.56 -11.01 -6.78
N PRO A 261 23.48 -11.38 -8.06
CA PRO A 261 22.26 -11.98 -8.63
C PRO A 261 21.72 -13.11 -7.77
N GLY A 262 22.60 -13.94 -7.19
CA GLY A 262 22.20 -14.99 -6.26
C GLY A 262 21.59 -14.47 -4.96
N ALA A 263 22.10 -13.37 -4.42
CA ALA A 263 21.53 -12.74 -3.22
C ALA A 263 20.15 -12.12 -3.50
N LEU A 264 19.95 -11.51 -4.67
CA LEU A 264 18.64 -11.00 -5.09
C LEU A 264 17.62 -12.13 -5.26
N GLU A 265 17.99 -13.21 -5.93
CA GLU A 265 17.13 -14.39 -6.12
C GLU A 265 16.73 -14.98 -4.77
N GLN A 266 17.64 -15.06 -3.81
CA GLN A 266 17.33 -15.54 -2.46
C GLN A 266 16.36 -14.61 -1.71
N LEU A 267 16.58 -13.28 -1.76
CA LEU A 267 15.66 -12.31 -1.15
C LEU A 267 14.24 -12.45 -1.72
N VAL A 268 14.13 -12.64 -3.03
CA VAL A 268 12.83 -12.82 -3.69
C VAL A 268 12.18 -14.16 -3.31
N ALA A 269 12.95 -15.25 -3.29
CA ALA A 269 12.45 -16.56 -2.89
C ALA A 269 11.91 -16.53 -1.44
N ASP A 270 12.66 -15.94 -0.52
CA ASP A 270 12.25 -15.77 0.88
C ASP A 270 10.96 -14.95 1.01
N ALA A 271 10.83 -13.87 0.23
CA ALA A 271 9.63 -13.03 0.26
C ALA A 271 8.41 -13.78 -0.32
N VAL A 272 8.60 -14.59 -1.37
CA VAL A 272 7.52 -15.39 -1.96
C VAL A 272 7.06 -16.49 -1.02
N GLU A 273 7.97 -17.14 -0.29
CA GLU A 273 7.64 -18.16 0.71
C GLU A 273 6.89 -17.59 1.91
N LYS A 274 7.29 -16.39 2.39
CA LYS A 274 6.69 -15.69 3.54
C LYS A 274 5.37 -14.99 3.21
N GLY A 275 5.02 -14.84 1.92
CA GLY A 275 3.80 -14.18 1.50
C GLY A 275 2.53 -14.89 2.00
N PRO A 276 1.40 -14.16 2.14
CA PRO A 276 0.13 -14.76 2.53
C PRO A 276 -0.27 -15.85 1.55
N ARG A 277 -0.78 -16.98 2.09
CA ARG A 277 -1.22 -18.17 1.33
C ARG A 277 -2.66 -18.02 0.85
#